data_29380c9ba30d50e78a7ce000b7792888
#
_entry.id   29380c9ba30d50e78a7ce000b7792888
#
_cell.length_a   1.000
_cell.length_b   1.000
_cell.length_c   1.000
_cell.angle_alpha   90.00
_cell.angle_beta   90.00
_cell.angle_gamma   90.00
#
_symmetry.space_group_name_H-M   'P 1'
#
loop_
_entity.id
_entity.type
_entity.pdbx_description
1 polymer ?
#
loop_
_entity_poly.entity_id
_entity_poly.type
_entity_poly.pdbx_seq_one_letter_code
_entity_poly.pdbx_strand_id
1 'polypeptide(L)'
;MYQDLHSHTYYSFCGKDAPEAVVEAAIAGGLELFGITDHNYGIGYSRLDVFQHPAAPDFRGSCERTLRRYFDHINLIREKYADRIRVLRGIELCTLQDGSHACFCLPDSADISFFDYCLIENLDSPSSVTGGDLFSYAARCGTPWVGVAHTDLFAHIAARGESPLSYFSRMAANRIFWEMNVSYDSIHNFRVHPYMLAFFNSPEQQEIVRASGVRVSVGFDGHRVEDYLPDRVRDFCSRLSALGIRMPFEE
;
A
#
# COMPACT_ATOMS: atom_id res chain seq x y z
N MET A 1 -1.55 -18.83 0.55
CA MET A 1 -1.02 -17.96 -0.53
C MET A 1 0.07 -17.06 0.03
N TYR A 2 1.23 -16.97 -0.63
CA TYR A 2 2.28 -16.03 -0.26
C TYR A 2 2.15 -14.77 -1.11
N GLN A 3 1.90 -13.61 -0.48
CA GLN A 3 1.68 -12.35 -1.16
C GLN A 3 2.51 -11.22 -0.56
N ASP A 4 2.94 -10.30 -1.42
CA ASP A 4 3.48 -9.00 -1.05
C ASP A 4 2.70 -7.94 -1.83
N LEU A 5 2.02 -7.04 -1.13
CA LEU A 5 1.15 -6.03 -1.75
C LEU A 5 1.70 -4.61 -1.64
N HIS A 6 2.99 -4.44 -1.31
CA HIS A 6 3.60 -3.12 -1.21
C HIS A 6 5.04 -3.14 -1.71
N SER A 7 5.25 -2.62 -2.90
CA SER A 7 6.57 -2.52 -3.50
C SER A 7 6.69 -1.31 -4.43
N HIS A 8 7.89 -0.75 -4.50
CA HIS A 8 8.23 0.40 -5.31
C HIS A 8 9.24 0.05 -6.40
N THR A 9 9.11 0.74 -7.52
CA THR A 9 10.01 0.64 -8.66
C THR A 9 10.65 2.00 -8.95
N TYR A 10 11.40 2.12 -10.03
CA TYR A 10 11.96 3.41 -10.46
C TYR A 10 10.91 4.49 -10.75
N TYR A 11 9.60 4.14 -10.78
CA TYR A 11 8.53 5.12 -10.89
C TYR A 11 8.33 5.95 -9.61
N SER A 12 8.72 5.41 -8.47
CA SER A 12 8.81 6.16 -7.21
C SER A 12 10.19 6.79 -7.05
N PHE A 13 10.28 7.97 -6.44
CA PHE A 13 11.58 8.62 -6.20
C PHE A 13 12.49 7.85 -5.24
N CYS A 14 11.89 7.02 -4.39
CA CYS A 14 12.57 6.16 -3.43
C CYS A 14 12.95 4.80 -4.02
N GLY A 15 12.22 4.31 -5.03
CA GLY A 15 12.48 3.05 -5.70
C GLY A 15 13.65 3.14 -6.68
N LYS A 16 14.35 2.03 -6.86
CA LYS A 16 15.59 1.99 -7.68
C LYS A 16 15.45 1.12 -8.92
N ASP A 17 14.76 0.00 -8.80
CA ASP A 17 14.81 -1.07 -9.79
C ASP A 17 13.64 -1.02 -10.76
N ALA A 18 13.82 -1.64 -11.95
CA ALA A 18 12.76 -1.77 -12.93
C ALA A 18 11.64 -2.70 -12.44
N PRO A 19 10.37 -2.49 -12.87
CA PRO A 19 9.26 -3.37 -12.51
C PRO A 19 9.55 -4.87 -12.74
N GLU A 20 10.23 -5.20 -13.85
CA GLU A 20 10.64 -6.58 -14.11
C GLU A 20 11.57 -7.15 -13.05
N ALA A 21 12.54 -6.35 -12.59
CA ALA A 21 13.52 -6.81 -11.62
C ALA A 21 12.86 -7.11 -10.26
N VAL A 22 11.91 -6.29 -9.81
CA VAL A 22 11.20 -6.53 -8.54
C VAL A 22 10.28 -7.75 -8.65
N VAL A 23 9.62 -7.95 -9.80
CA VAL A 23 8.80 -9.14 -10.03
C VAL A 23 9.64 -10.42 -10.09
N GLU A 24 10.79 -10.40 -10.76
CA GLU A 24 11.71 -11.54 -10.79
C GLU A 24 12.23 -11.89 -9.38
N ALA A 25 12.49 -10.88 -8.54
CA ALA A 25 12.87 -11.12 -7.14
C ALA A 25 11.73 -11.76 -6.33
N ALA A 26 10.49 -11.33 -6.53
CA ALA A 26 9.32 -11.94 -5.91
C ALA A 26 9.12 -13.41 -6.34
N ILE A 27 9.28 -13.69 -7.63
CA ILE A 27 9.23 -15.06 -8.19
C ILE A 27 10.34 -15.93 -7.58
N ALA A 28 11.59 -15.44 -7.58
CA ALA A 28 12.71 -16.15 -6.99
C ALA A 28 12.50 -16.42 -5.49
N GLY A 29 11.79 -15.52 -4.79
CA GLY A 29 11.37 -15.67 -3.42
C GLY A 29 10.20 -16.62 -3.18
N GLY A 30 9.58 -17.17 -4.22
CA GLY A 30 8.47 -18.11 -4.13
C GLY A 30 7.13 -17.46 -3.75
N LEU A 31 6.93 -16.19 -4.10
CA LEU A 31 5.63 -15.54 -3.93
C LEU A 31 4.68 -15.95 -5.05
N GLU A 32 3.37 -15.97 -4.73
CA GLU A 32 2.29 -16.35 -5.64
C GLU A 32 1.53 -15.13 -6.15
N LEU A 33 1.55 -14.04 -5.36
CA LEU A 33 0.88 -12.78 -5.65
C LEU A 33 1.81 -11.61 -5.29
N PHE A 34 1.95 -10.65 -6.20
CA PHE A 34 2.81 -9.50 -6.02
C PHE A 34 2.14 -8.22 -6.50
N GLY A 35 2.14 -7.18 -5.68
CA GLY A 35 1.59 -5.87 -6.00
C GLY A 35 2.68 -4.84 -6.22
N ILE A 36 2.62 -4.09 -7.31
CA ILE A 36 3.46 -2.93 -7.56
C ILE A 36 2.64 -1.69 -7.22
N THR A 37 3.14 -0.84 -6.32
CA THR A 37 2.40 0.26 -5.68
C THR A 37 3.20 1.54 -5.61
N ASP A 38 3.76 1.95 -6.74
CA ASP A 38 4.54 3.20 -6.77
C ASP A 38 3.71 4.40 -6.28
N HIS A 39 4.39 5.37 -5.66
CA HIS A 39 3.75 6.59 -5.17
C HIS A 39 3.10 7.40 -6.28
N ASN A 40 1.87 7.85 -6.06
CA ASN A 40 1.13 8.69 -7.02
C ASN A 40 1.92 9.94 -7.44
N TYR A 41 2.66 10.54 -6.54
CA TYR A 41 3.47 11.73 -6.82
C TYR A 41 4.80 11.42 -7.54
N GLY A 42 5.29 10.19 -7.45
CA GLY A 42 6.51 9.74 -8.15
C GLY A 42 6.27 9.42 -9.62
N ILE A 43 5.05 8.99 -9.95
CA ILE A 43 4.70 8.52 -11.28
C ILE A 43 4.71 9.67 -12.29
N GLY A 44 5.73 9.72 -13.13
CA GLY A 44 5.82 10.67 -14.25
C GLY A 44 6.34 12.07 -13.93
N TYR A 45 6.81 12.30 -12.71
CA TYR A 45 7.44 13.55 -12.32
C TYR A 45 8.91 13.35 -11.99
N SER A 46 9.76 14.28 -12.37
CA SER A 46 11.12 14.25 -11.89
C SER A 46 11.17 14.64 -10.41
N ARG A 47 12.14 14.08 -9.68
CA ARG A 47 12.40 14.47 -8.30
C ARG A 47 12.59 15.99 -8.16
N LEU A 48 13.24 16.60 -9.16
CA LEU A 48 13.48 18.03 -9.19
C LEU A 48 12.17 18.82 -9.28
N ASP A 49 11.24 18.39 -10.16
CA ASP A 49 9.95 19.07 -10.33
C ASP A 49 9.12 19.02 -9.05
N VAL A 50 9.08 17.88 -8.38
CA VAL A 50 8.30 17.72 -7.15
C VAL A 50 8.86 18.57 -6.00
N PHE A 51 10.17 18.58 -5.80
CA PHE A 51 10.78 19.29 -4.67
C PHE A 51 11.05 20.77 -4.92
N GLN A 52 11.21 21.18 -6.17
CA GLN A 52 11.46 22.61 -6.50
C GLN A 52 10.22 23.39 -6.89
N HIS A 53 9.16 22.71 -7.38
CA HIS A 53 7.95 23.36 -7.87
C HIS A 53 6.68 22.73 -7.28
N PRO A 54 6.53 22.67 -5.94
CA PRO A 54 5.38 22.02 -5.31
C PRO A 54 4.03 22.61 -5.68
N ALA A 55 3.99 23.85 -6.19
CA ALA A 55 2.80 24.55 -6.62
C ALA A 55 2.65 24.68 -8.15
N ALA A 56 3.38 23.86 -8.94
CA ALA A 56 3.32 23.96 -10.39
C ALA A 56 1.89 23.75 -10.91
N PRO A 57 1.33 24.70 -11.68
CA PRO A 57 -0.07 24.66 -12.14
C PRO A 57 -0.40 23.42 -12.99
N ASP A 58 0.57 22.89 -13.72
CA ASP A 58 0.39 21.76 -14.63
C ASP A 58 0.49 20.38 -13.97
N PHE A 59 0.77 20.31 -12.67
CA PHE A 59 0.83 19.06 -11.96
C PHE A 59 -0.47 18.25 -12.13
N ARG A 60 -1.61 18.90 -12.06
CA ARG A 60 -2.93 18.27 -12.21
C ARG A 60 -3.20 17.77 -13.64
N GLY A 61 -2.85 18.52 -14.65
CA GLY A 61 -3.10 18.16 -16.05
C GLY A 61 -2.26 17.01 -16.58
N SER A 62 -1.07 16.79 -16.02
CA SER A 62 -0.20 15.67 -16.41
C SER A 62 -0.46 14.40 -15.60
N CYS A 63 -1.04 14.50 -14.41
CA CYS A 63 -1.25 13.38 -13.48
C CYS A 63 -2.03 12.23 -14.13
N GLU A 64 -3.20 12.49 -14.72
CA GLU A 64 -4.02 11.44 -15.32
C GLU A 64 -3.31 10.69 -16.45
N ARG A 65 -2.61 11.41 -17.31
CA ARG A 65 -1.87 10.79 -18.42
C ARG A 65 -0.72 9.92 -17.93
N THR A 66 -0.01 10.36 -16.90
CA THR A 66 1.11 9.61 -16.34
C THR A 66 0.65 8.39 -15.56
N LEU A 67 -0.46 8.49 -14.81
CA LEU A 67 -1.09 7.36 -14.14
C LEU A 67 -1.52 6.27 -15.15
N ARG A 68 -2.10 6.66 -16.29
CA ARG A 68 -2.48 5.71 -17.35
C ARG A 68 -1.26 5.02 -17.96
N ARG A 69 -0.19 5.75 -18.27
CA ARG A 69 1.05 5.16 -18.80
C ARG A 69 1.71 4.20 -17.83
N TYR A 70 1.73 4.56 -16.54
CA TYR A 70 2.18 3.67 -15.50
C TYR A 70 1.34 2.40 -15.45
N PHE A 71 0.03 2.53 -15.34
CA PHE A 71 -0.89 1.40 -15.34
C PHE A 71 -0.70 0.48 -16.55
N ASP A 72 -0.62 1.06 -17.76
CA ASP A 72 -0.43 0.30 -19.00
C ASP A 72 0.90 -0.47 -18.96
N HIS A 73 1.97 0.13 -18.45
CA HIS A 73 3.25 -0.56 -18.31
C HIS A 73 3.16 -1.71 -17.31
N ILE A 74 2.60 -1.47 -16.11
CA ILE A 74 2.43 -2.56 -15.14
C ILE A 74 1.49 -3.65 -15.67
N ASN A 75 0.52 -3.31 -16.51
CA ASN A 75 -0.31 -4.30 -17.20
C ASN A 75 0.49 -5.20 -18.15
N LEU A 76 1.43 -4.63 -18.91
CA LEU A 76 2.34 -5.42 -19.75
C LEU A 76 3.23 -6.36 -18.89
N ILE A 77 3.71 -5.89 -17.75
CA ILE A 77 4.45 -6.72 -16.79
C ILE A 77 3.58 -7.87 -16.28
N ARG A 78 2.35 -7.59 -15.87
CA ARG A 78 1.37 -8.60 -15.46
C ARG A 78 1.17 -9.67 -16.52
N GLU A 79 0.98 -9.28 -17.78
CA GLU A 79 0.81 -10.21 -18.90
C GLU A 79 2.08 -11.05 -19.16
N LYS A 80 3.24 -10.43 -19.10
CA LYS A 80 4.55 -11.08 -19.30
C LYS A 80 4.82 -12.20 -18.29
N TYR A 81 4.38 -12.03 -17.06
CA TYR A 81 4.67 -12.96 -15.95
C TYR A 81 3.46 -13.81 -15.51
N ALA A 82 2.36 -13.77 -16.27
CA ALA A 82 1.08 -14.39 -15.87
C ALA A 82 1.14 -15.90 -15.62
N ASP A 83 2.10 -16.60 -16.22
CA ASP A 83 2.34 -18.05 -16.03
C ASP A 83 3.21 -18.37 -14.81
N ARG A 84 3.81 -17.37 -14.18
CA ARG A 84 4.77 -17.54 -13.08
C ARG A 84 4.30 -16.94 -11.75
N ILE A 85 3.63 -15.78 -11.81
CA ILE A 85 3.15 -15.05 -10.64
C ILE A 85 1.96 -14.16 -11.03
N ARG A 86 1.01 -14.01 -10.11
CA ARG A 86 -0.07 -13.03 -10.28
C ARG A 86 0.40 -11.64 -9.88
N VAL A 87 0.61 -10.76 -10.86
CA VAL A 87 0.97 -9.36 -10.59
C VAL A 87 -0.30 -8.51 -10.50
N LEU A 88 -0.40 -7.67 -9.46
CA LEU A 88 -1.46 -6.68 -9.28
C LEU A 88 -0.93 -5.27 -9.59
N ARG A 89 -1.79 -4.48 -10.23
CA ARG A 89 -1.55 -3.08 -10.58
C ARG A 89 -2.08 -2.22 -9.43
N GLY A 90 -1.19 -1.84 -8.54
CA GLY A 90 -1.49 -1.00 -7.39
C GLY A 90 -0.96 0.42 -7.55
N ILE A 91 -1.31 1.26 -6.60
CA ILE A 91 -0.78 2.62 -6.45
C ILE A 91 -0.80 3.00 -4.96
N GLU A 92 0.25 3.62 -4.47
CA GLU A 92 0.27 4.18 -3.13
C GLU A 92 -0.04 5.68 -3.15
N LEU A 93 -0.99 6.09 -2.31
CA LEU A 93 -1.53 7.44 -2.27
C LEU A 93 -1.00 8.20 -1.07
N CYS A 94 -0.19 9.23 -1.34
CA CYS A 94 0.18 10.20 -0.33
C CYS A 94 -1.04 11.02 0.09
N THR A 95 -1.27 11.14 1.39
CA THR A 95 -2.35 11.95 1.94
C THR A 95 -1.87 13.17 2.71
N LEU A 96 -0.57 13.41 2.80
CA LEU A 96 -0.02 14.55 3.53
C LEU A 96 -0.29 15.87 2.81
N GLN A 97 -0.86 16.81 3.55
CA GLN A 97 -1.09 18.18 3.11
C GLN A 97 -0.46 19.16 4.12
N ASP A 98 0.83 19.07 4.32
CA ASP A 98 1.56 20.18 4.93
C ASP A 98 2.08 21.13 3.84
N GLY A 99 2.56 22.31 4.24
CA GLY A 99 2.93 23.37 3.30
C GLY A 99 3.98 22.97 2.24
N SER A 100 4.69 21.86 2.44
CA SER A 100 5.69 21.33 1.51
C SER A 100 5.16 20.14 0.67
N HIS A 101 4.08 19.48 1.09
CA HIS A 101 3.58 18.25 0.50
C HIS A 101 2.18 18.36 -0.14
N ALA A 102 1.56 19.54 -0.16
CA ALA A 102 0.21 19.73 -0.71
C ALA A 102 0.06 19.29 -2.18
N CYS A 103 1.15 19.29 -2.95
CA CYS A 103 1.18 18.83 -4.34
C CYS A 103 1.26 17.30 -4.48
N PHE A 104 1.55 16.58 -3.42
CA PHE A 104 1.75 15.13 -3.47
C PHE A 104 0.44 14.36 -3.39
N CYS A 105 -0.59 14.97 -2.82
CA CYS A 105 -1.91 14.35 -2.78
C CYS A 105 -2.51 14.20 -4.18
N LEU A 106 -3.24 13.10 -4.36
CA LEU A 106 -3.97 12.89 -5.59
C LEU A 106 -5.04 14.00 -5.77
N PRO A 107 -5.11 14.67 -6.93
CA PRO A 107 -6.18 15.63 -7.20
C PRO A 107 -7.57 14.99 -7.09
N ASP A 108 -8.55 15.73 -6.58
CA ASP A 108 -9.94 15.22 -6.43
C ASP A 108 -10.57 14.77 -7.76
N SER A 109 -10.11 15.32 -8.88
CA SER A 109 -10.56 14.96 -10.23
C SER A 109 -9.85 13.73 -10.82
N ALA A 110 -8.81 13.21 -10.17
CA ALA A 110 -8.05 12.09 -10.74
C ALA A 110 -8.84 10.78 -10.60
N ASP A 111 -9.00 10.09 -11.72
CA ASP A 111 -9.58 8.75 -11.76
C ASP A 111 -8.46 7.70 -11.58
N ILE A 112 -8.57 6.89 -10.54
CA ILE A 112 -7.72 5.73 -10.27
C ILE A 112 -8.50 4.42 -10.19
N SER A 113 -9.78 4.45 -10.50
CA SER A 113 -10.70 3.29 -10.40
C SER A 113 -10.27 2.08 -11.23
N PHE A 114 -9.40 2.29 -12.21
CA PHE A 114 -8.87 1.25 -13.09
C PHE A 114 -7.73 0.41 -12.46
N PHE A 115 -7.15 0.83 -11.34
CA PHE A 115 -6.21 0.01 -10.60
C PHE A 115 -6.91 -1.15 -9.89
N ASP A 116 -6.19 -2.25 -9.66
CA ASP A 116 -6.72 -3.40 -8.91
C ASP A 116 -6.94 -3.03 -7.44
N TYR A 117 -6.10 -2.14 -6.90
CA TYR A 117 -6.23 -1.57 -5.56
C TYR A 117 -5.37 -0.31 -5.40
N CYS A 118 -5.61 0.42 -4.32
CA CYS A 118 -4.71 1.47 -3.85
C CYS A 118 -4.32 1.24 -2.38
N LEU A 119 -3.20 1.78 -1.98
CA LEU A 119 -2.77 1.90 -0.59
C LEU A 119 -2.90 3.36 -0.15
N ILE A 120 -3.46 3.59 1.02
CA ILE A 120 -3.54 4.92 1.66
C ILE A 120 -2.44 5.01 2.70
N GLU A 121 -1.47 5.90 2.51
CA GLU A 121 -0.44 6.20 3.49
C GLU A 121 -0.79 7.43 4.35
N ASN A 122 -0.19 7.53 5.54
CA ASN A 122 -0.30 8.67 6.44
C ASN A 122 -1.74 8.99 6.92
N LEU A 123 -2.61 7.98 7.03
CA LEU A 123 -3.99 8.13 7.49
C LEU A 123 -4.09 8.78 8.89
N ASP A 124 -3.17 8.46 9.78
CA ASP A 124 -3.11 8.90 11.17
C ASP A 124 -2.42 10.26 11.36
N SER A 125 -1.86 10.84 10.29
CA SER A 125 -1.24 12.16 10.37
C SER A 125 -2.28 13.26 10.58
N PRO A 126 -2.03 14.23 11.48
CA PRO A 126 -2.86 15.44 11.59
C PRO A 126 -2.95 16.27 10.30
N SER A 127 -1.95 16.13 9.43
CA SER A 127 -1.89 16.81 8.12
C SER A 127 -2.50 15.99 6.98
N SER A 128 -3.14 14.84 7.28
CA SER A 128 -3.76 14.02 6.26
C SER A 128 -5.00 14.68 5.67
N VAL A 129 -5.10 14.70 4.33
CA VAL A 129 -6.31 15.18 3.62
C VAL A 129 -7.53 14.30 3.84
N THR A 130 -7.35 13.12 4.44
CA THR A 130 -8.46 12.25 4.83
C THR A 130 -9.24 12.84 6.01
N GLY A 131 -8.65 13.77 6.77
CA GLY A 131 -9.24 14.25 8.03
C GLY A 131 -9.53 13.11 9.02
N GLY A 132 -8.86 11.97 8.86
CA GLY A 132 -9.14 10.74 9.61
C GLY A 132 -10.38 9.96 9.14
N ASP A 133 -11.09 10.40 8.11
CA ASP A 133 -12.24 9.67 7.53
C ASP A 133 -11.78 8.73 6.41
N LEU A 134 -11.29 7.56 6.83
CA LEU A 134 -10.88 6.49 5.92
C LEU A 134 -11.98 6.11 4.92
N PHE A 135 -13.23 6.01 5.36
CA PHE A 135 -14.30 5.42 4.56
C PHE A 135 -14.72 6.34 3.41
N SER A 136 -14.89 7.63 3.69
CA SER A 136 -15.19 8.62 2.63
C SER A 136 -14.03 8.73 1.64
N TYR A 137 -12.79 8.70 2.14
CA TYR A 137 -11.62 8.76 1.26
C TYR A 137 -11.51 7.51 0.38
N ALA A 138 -11.66 6.31 0.96
CA ALA A 138 -11.65 5.04 0.23
C ALA A 138 -12.75 4.98 -0.85
N ALA A 139 -13.97 5.42 -0.52
CA ALA A 139 -15.07 5.48 -1.49
C ALA A 139 -14.74 6.41 -2.68
N ARG A 140 -14.04 7.52 -2.44
CA ARG A 140 -13.59 8.44 -3.49
C ARG A 140 -12.54 7.82 -4.41
N CYS A 141 -11.66 6.95 -3.89
CA CYS A 141 -10.64 6.27 -4.71
C CYS A 141 -11.27 5.41 -5.81
N GLY A 142 -12.43 4.78 -5.54
CA GLY A 142 -13.17 3.99 -6.53
C GLY A 142 -12.50 2.69 -6.96
N THR A 143 -11.34 2.32 -6.41
CA THR A 143 -10.66 1.06 -6.69
C THR A 143 -11.43 -0.12 -6.08
N PRO A 144 -11.36 -1.33 -6.66
CA PRO A 144 -12.05 -2.53 -6.14
C PRO A 144 -11.65 -2.90 -4.71
N TRP A 145 -10.41 -2.60 -4.32
CA TRP A 145 -9.87 -2.78 -2.99
C TRP A 145 -9.07 -1.56 -2.58
N VAL A 146 -9.08 -1.26 -1.27
CA VAL A 146 -8.28 -0.20 -0.67
C VAL A 146 -7.50 -0.77 0.50
N GLY A 147 -6.21 -0.52 0.57
CA GLY A 147 -5.37 -0.88 1.70
C GLY A 147 -5.01 0.35 2.54
N VAL A 148 -4.75 0.14 3.82
CA VAL A 148 -4.18 1.14 4.71
C VAL A 148 -2.74 0.73 5.00
N ALA A 149 -1.79 1.50 4.45
CA ALA A 149 -0.36 1.23 4.55
C ALA A 149 0.20 1.66 5.91
N HIS A 150 1.17 0.91 6.41
CA HIS A 150 2.03 1.15 7.58
C HIS A 150 1.44 2.01 8.72
N THR A 151 0.14 1.90 8.97
CA THR A 151 -0.59 2.67 9.99
C THR A 151 -0.96 1.80 11.19
N ASP A 152 -0.76 2.32 12.41
CA ASP A 152 -1.30 1.73 13.63
C ASP A 152 -2.81 1.98 13.72
N LEU A 153 -3.61 1.07 13.16
CA LEU A 153 -5.08 1.23 13.16
C LEU A 153 -5.69 1.10 14.56
N PHE A 154 -5.10 0.36 15.47
CA PHE A 154 -5.62 0.31 16.85
C PHE A 154 -5.45 1.66 17.55
N ALA A 155 -4.29 2.30 17.41
CA ALA A 155 -4.07 3.64 17.95
C ALA A 155 -4.96 4.68 17.26
N HIS A 156 -5.09 4.62 15.93
CA HIS A 156 -5.96 5.50 15.15
C HIS A 156 -7.43 5.40 15.59
N ILE A 157 -7.97 4.18 15.76
CA ILE A 157 -9.34 3.93 16.18
C ILE A 157 -9.56 4.42 17.62
N ALA A 158 -8.60 4.15 18.51
CA ALA A 158 -8.67 4.60 19.90
C ALA A 158 -8.68 6.14 20.00
N ALA A 159 -7.89 6.83 19.22
CA ALA A 159 -7.88 8.29 19.17
C ALA A 159 -9.22 8.90 18.71
N ARG A 160 -10.01 8.13 17.95
CA ARG A 160 -11.37 8.50 17.51
C ARG A 160 -12.47 8.11 18.49
N GLY A 161 -12.14 7.38 19.55
CA GLY A 161 -13.12 6.86 20.50
C GLY A 161 -14.08 5.82 19.91
N GLU A 162 -13.69 5.16 18.82
CA GLU A 162 -14.48 4.14 18.14
C GLU A 162 -14.17 2.72 18.68
N SER A 163 -15.10 1.79 18.48
CA SER A 163 -14.87 0.36 18.81
C SER A 163 -14.03 -0.29 17.73
N PRO A 164 -12.89 -0.93 18.05
CA PRO A 164 -12.05 -1.61 17.07
C PRO A 164 -12.82 -2.68 16.28
N LEU A 165 -13.62 -3.51 16.93
CA LEU A 165 -14.43 -4.53 16.26
C LEU A 165 -15.39 -3.91 15.23
N SER A 166 -16.08 -2.84 15.61
CA SER A 166 -17.02 -2.14 14.72
C SER A 166 -16.28 -1.50 13.52
N TYR A 167 -15.15 -0.86 13.79
CA TYR A 167 -14.34 -0.20 12.75
C TYR A 167 -13.80 -1.19 11.73
N PHE A 168 -13.16 -2.28 12.19
CA PHE A 168 -12.65 -3.33 11.32
C PHE A 168 -13.78 -4.06 10.56
N SER A 169 -14.94 -4.28 11.18
CA SER A 169 -16.10 -4.84 10.46
C SER A 169 -16.58 -3.92 9.34
N ARG A 170 -16.56 -2.61 9.55
CA ARG A 170 -16.85 -1.61 8.54
C ARG A 170 -15.81 -1.64 7.40
N MET A 171 -14.52 -1.80 7.73
CA MET A 171 -13.46 -1.98 6.72
C MET A 171 -13.74 -3.22 5.87
N ALA A 172 -14.05 -4.35 6.50
CA ALA A 172 -14.37 -5.60 5.80
C ALA A 172 -15.55 -5.43 4.82
N ALA A 173 -16.63 -4.79 5.27
CA ALA A 173 -17.82 -4.52 4.45
C ALA A 173 -17.55 -3.62 3.25
N ASN A 174 -16.54 -2.74 3.33
CA ASN A 174 -16.16 -1.81 2.27
C ASN A 174 -14.94 -2.26 1.46
N ARG A 175 -14.51 -3.51 1.58
CA ARG A 175 -13.30 -4.06 0.92
C ARG A 175 -12.04 -3.23 1.21
N ILE A 176 -11.92 -2.77 2.45
CA ILE A 176 -10.73 -2.11 2.95
C ILE A 176 -9.93 -3.13 3.76
N PHE A 177 -8.64 -3.28 3.46
CA PHE A 177 -7.75 -4.17 4.19
C PHE A 177 -6.69 -3.38 4.96
N TRP A 178 -6.12 -4.01 5.97
CA TRP A 178 -5.03 -3.46 6.77
C TRP A 178 -3.71 -4.10 6.36
N GLU A 179 -2.65 -3.31 6.25
CA GLU A 179 -1.32 -3.81 5.94
C GLU A 179 -0.53 -4.13 7.22
N MET A 180 0.09 -5.31 7.24
CA MET A 180 1.26 -5.59 8.07
C MET A 180 2.50 -5.27 7.26
N ASN A 181 3.06 -4.09 7.49
CA ASN A 181 4.28 -3.66 6.84
C ASN A 181 5.48 -4.35 7.51
N VAL A 182 6.12 -5.22 6.75
CA VAL A 182 7.22 -6.06 7.24
C VAL A 182 8.58 -5.58 6.74
N SER A 183 8.67 -4.32 6.29
CA SER A 183 9.92 -3.72 5.82
C SER A 183 11.06 -3.92 6.82
N TYR A 184 12.23 -4.19 6.30
CA TYR A 184 13.46 -4.31 7.07
C TYR A 184 14.65 -4.11 6.12
N ASP A 185 14.80 -2.92 5.61
CA ASP A 185 15.74 -2.55 4.59
C ASP A 185 16.50 -1.25 4.92
N SER A 186 17.41 -0.86 4.05
CA SER A 186 18.25 0.32 4.23
C SER A 186 17.47 1.64 4.16
N ILE A 187 16.39 1.69 3.39
CA ILE A 187 15.52 2.89 3.28
C ILE A 187 14.80 3.13 4.60
N HIS A 188 14.30 2.07 5.23
CA HIS A 188 13.61 2.11 6.52
C HIS A 188 14.57 2.03 7.71
N ASN A 189 15.89 2.16 7.49
CA ASN A 189 16.93 2.08 8.53
C ASN A 189 16.84 0.78 9.37
N PHE A 190 16.46 -0.33 8.74
CA PHE A 190 16.29 -1.65 9.37
C PHE A 190 15.41 -1.61 10.63
N ARG A 191 14.36 -0.78 10.60
CA ARG A 191 13.38 -0.66 11.69
C ARG A 191 12.18 -1.56 11.44
N VAL A 192 11.63 -2.10 12.52
CA VAL A 192 10.37 -2.85 12.50
C VAL A 192 9.25 -1.93 12.96
N HIS A 193 8.12 -1.96 12.29
CA HIS A 193 6.96 -1.18 12.68
C HIS A 193 6.39 -1.64 14.03
N PRO A 194 6.31 -0.76 15.05
CA PRO A 194 5.85 -1.15 16.40
C PRO A 194 4.45 -1.74 16.44
N TYR A 195 3.52 -1.23 15.62
CA TYR A 195 2.14 -1.73 15.58
C TYR A 195 2.06 -3.20 15.14
N MET A 196 2.92 -3.59 14.20
CA MET A 196 2.99 -4.97 13.72
C MET A 196 3.45 -5.89 14.86
N LEU A 197 4.50 -5.49 15.60
CA LEU A 197 4.95 -6.26 16.77
C LEU A 197 3.85 -6.34 17.84
N ALA A 198 3.15 -5.23 18.11
CA ALA A 198 2.04 -5.19 19.06
C ALA A 198 0.94 -6.16 18.65
N PHE A 199 0.52 -6.15 17.38
CA PHE A 199 -0.51 -7.04 16.85
C PHE A 199 -0.11 -8.53 17.00
N PHE A 200 1.08 -8.92 16.58
CA PHE A 200 1.51 -10.32 16.66
C PHE A 200 1.77 -10.82 18.10
N ASN A 201 1.89 -9.92 19.08
CA ASN A 201 2.02 -10.25 20.49
C ASN A 201 0.72 -10.07 21.30
N SER A 202 -0.39 -9.64 20.68
CA SER A 202 -1.67 -9.40 21.36
C SER A 202 -2.77 -10.36 20.89
N PRO A 203 -3.06 -11.42 21.64
CA PRO A 203 -4.19 -12.31 21.33
C PRO A 203 -5.54 -11.57 21.23
N GLU A 204 -5.72 -10.51 22.00
CA GLU A 204 -6.94 -9.68 21.98
C GLU A 204 -7.09 -8.97 20.63
N GLN A 205 -6.03 -8.31 20.14
CA GLN A 205 -6.06 -7.63 18.84
C GLN A 205 -6.29 -8.63 17.69
N GLN A 206 -5.65 -9.79 17.76
CA GLN A 206 -5.81 -10.87 16.78
C GLN A 206 -7.26 -11.38 16.74
N GLU A 207 -7.88 -11.57 17.89
CA GLU A 207 -9.28 -12.00 17.98
C GLU A 207 -10.24 -10.96 17.41
N ILE A 208 -10.04 -9.68 17.71
CA ILE A 208 -10.84 -8.58 17.17
C ILE A 208 -10.75 -8.56 15.64
N VAL A 209 -9.53 -8.63 15.07
CA VAL A 209 -9.30 -8.61 13.63
C VAL A 209 -9.95 -9.83 12.97
N ARG A 210 -9.77 -11.02 13.55
CA ARG A 210 -10.38 -12.26 13.05
C ARG A 210 -11.92 -12.21 13.09
N ALA A 211 -12.48 -11.77 14.21
CA ALA A 211 -13.94 -11.70 14.40
C ALA A 211 -14.61 -10.66 13.49
N SER A 212 -13.91 -9.57 13.17
CA SER A 212 -14.41 -8.53 12.27
C SER A 212 -14.49 -8.97 10.80
N GLY A 213 -13.73 -10.00 10.41
CA GLY A 213 -13.59 -10.44 9.03
C GLY A 213 -12.79 -9.50 8.13
N VAL A 214 -12.14 -8.48 8.68
CA VAL A 214 -11.24 -7.61 7.92
C VAL A 214 -10.07 -8.46 7.37
N ARG A 215 -9.68 -8.17 6.15
CA ARG A 215 -8.52 -8.82 5.53
C ARG A 215 -7.25 -8.07 5.90
N VAL A 216 -6.15 -8.82 6.05
CA VAL A 216 -4.85 -8.26 6.41
C VAL A 216 -3.83 -8.67 5.35
N SER A 217 -3.17 -7.70 4.73
CA SER A 217 -2.08 -7.95 3.78
C SER A 217 -0.73 -8.01 4.46
N VAL A 218 0.22 -8.58 3.76
CA VAL A 218 1.65 -8.37 4.05
C VAL A 218 2.19 -7.46 2.94
N GLY A 219 2.96 -6.45 3.33
CA GLY A 219 3.68 -5.55 2.44
C GLY A 219 5.12 -5.42 2.90
N PHE A 220 6.08 -5.66 2.00
CA PHE A 220 7.50 -5.43 2.33
C PHE A 220 7.88 -3.96 2.19
N ASP A 221 7.13 -3.19 1.39
CA ASP A 221 7.45 -1.79 1.10
C ASP A 221 8.86 -1.67 0.48
N GLY A 222 9.11 -2.58 -0.46
CA GLY A 222 10.44 -2.80 -1.02
C GLY A 222 10.82 -1.71 -2.02
N HIS A 223 12.02 -1.14 -1.85
CA HIS A 223 12.53 -0.05 -2.69
C HIS A 223 13.72 -0.48 -3.54
N ARG A 224 14.36 -1.60 -3.19
CA ARG A 224 15.56 -2.15 -3.85
C ARG A 224 15.54 -3.65 -3.82
N VAL A 225 15.82 -4.27 -4.95
CA VAL A 225 15.90 -5.74 -5.05
C VAL A 225 17.00 -6.30 -4.14
N GLU A 226 18.11 -5.58 -4.00
CA GLU A 226 19.25 -6.00 -3.16
C GLU A 226 18.92 -6.10 -1.66
N ASP A 227 17.91 -5.36 -1.21
CA ASP A 227 17.46 -5.33 0.19
C ASP A 227 16.19 -6.20 0.42
N TYR A 228 15.61 -6.78 -0.63
CA TYR A 228 14.36 -7.50 -0.56
C TYR A 228 14.49 -8.83 0.18
N LEU A 229 13.59 -9.08 1.13
CA LEU A 229 13.61 -10.27 2.00
C LEU A 229 12.31 -11.10 1.84
N PRO A 230 12.17 -11.87 0.75
CA PRO A 230 10.95 -12.65 0.50
C PRO A 230 10.64 -13.71 1.57
N ASP A 231 11.67 -14.25 2.23
CA ASP A 231 11.47 -15.20 3.34
C ASP A 231 10.74 -14.55 4.51
N ARG A 232 11.01 -13.27 4.76
CA ARG A 232 10.31 -12.50 5.78
C ARG A 232 8.83 -12.30 5.41
N VAL A 233 8.55 -11.97 4.15
CA VAL A 233 7.17 -11.86 3.64
C VAL A 233 6.43 -13.18 3.84
N ARG A 234 7.02 -14.31 3.44
CA ARG A 234 6.41 -15.64 3.59
C ARG A 234 6.16 -16.03 5.05
N ASP A 235 7.09 -15.69 5.95
CA ASP A 235 6.93 -15.93 7.39
C ASP A 235 5.69 -15.22 7.92
N PHE A 236 5.51 -13.93 7.61
CA PHE A 236 4.35 -13.18 8.07
C PHE A 236 3.03 -13.60 7.39
N CYS A 237 3.03 -13.97 6.12
CA CYS A 237 1.86 -14.62 5.49
C CYS A 237 1.48 -15.91 6.23
N SER A 238 2.46 -16.74 6.58
CA SER A 238 2.23 -17.96 7.33
C SER A 238 1.66 -17.71 8.73
N ARG A 239 2.14 -16.68 9.42
CA ARG A 239 1.61 -16.26 10.73
C ARG A 239 0.15 -15.79 10.64
N LEU A 240 -0.21 -14.96 9.66
CA LEU A 240 -1.60 -14.54 9.44
C LEU A 240 -2.51 -15.75 9.16
N SER A 241 -2.06 -16.66 8.30
CA SER A 241 -2.79 -17.90 8.00
C SER A 241 -2.98 -18.78 9.25
N ALA A 242 -1.95 -18.92 10.09
CA ALA A 242 -2.03 -19.68 11.34
C ALA A 242 -3.01 -19.07 12.36
N LEU A 243 -3.20 -17.74 12.32
CA LEU A 243 -4.20 -17.04 13.12
C LEU A 243 -5.63 -17.13 12.55
N GLY A 244 -5.80 -17.75 11.38
CA GLY A 244 -7.10 -17.81 10.68
C GLY A 244 -7.54 -16.45 10.12
N ILE A 245 -6.62 -15.53 9.90
CA ILE A 245 -6.88 -14.22 9.32
C ILE A 245 -6.68 -14.31 7.81
N ARG A 246 -7.72 -13.95 7.05
CA ARG A 246 -7.69 -14.00 5.59
C ARG A 246 -6.93 -12.81 5.01
N MET A 247 -6.19 -13.06 3.95
CA MET A 247 -5.51 -12.03 3.19
C MET A 247 -6.37 -11.52 2.01
N PRO A 248 -6.18 -10.26 1.54
CA PRO A 248 -6.87 -9.78 0.35
C PRO A 248 -6.51 -10.63 -0.87
N PHE A 249 -7.43 -10.68 -1.86
CA PHE A 249 -7.29 -11.44 -3.11
C PHE A 249 -7.19 -12.97 -2.96
N GLU A 250 -7.32 -13.53 -1.76
CA GLU A 250 -7.63 -14.96 -1.55
C GLU A 250 -9.10 -15.21 -1.92
N GLU A 251 -9.35 -16.29 -2.65
CA GLU A 251 -10.70 -16.76 -3.01
C GLU A 251 -11.49 -17.28 -1.79
#